data_34edece308873cdb1e4d7c94e18e4f3f
#
_entry.id   34edece308873cdb1e4d7c94e18e4f3f
#
_cell.length_a   1.000
_cell.length_b   1.000
_cell.length_c   1.000
_cell.angle_alpha   90.00
_cell.angle_beta   90.00
_cell.angle_gamma   90.00
#
_symmetry.space_group_name_H-M   'P 1'
#
loop_
_entity.id
_entity.type
_entity.pdbx_description
1 polymer ?
#
loop_
_entity_poly.entity_id
_entity_poly.type
_entity_poly.pdbx_seq_one_letter_code
_entity_poly.pdbx_strand_id
1 'polypeptide(L)'
;MSENEIKWHTLEKHQTKDIHDGHVNGSLIPVWRNWDKTISVKPEMVYVTSINPGERKGPHLHIIRHSYYVCIKGKVVFIIKEKSGKYLEIESSEENPVLVEI
;
A
#
# COMPACT_ATOMS: atom_id res chain seq x y z
N MET A 1 -16.95 17.59 -5.63
CA MET A 1 -15.88 16.84 -4.97
C MET A 1 -16.17 15.35 -5.00
N SER A 2 -15.22 14.58 -5.34
CA SER A 2 -15.37 13.12 -5.33
C SER A 2 -14.99 12.58 -3.96
N GLU A 3 -15.98 12.19 -3.16
CA GLU A 3 -15.77 11.65 -1.83
C GLU A 3 -15.16 10.25 -1.87
N ASN A 4 -15.35 9.57 -3.00
CA ASN A 4 -14.96 8.18 -3.17
C ASN A 4 -13.85 7.99 -4.18
N GLU A 5 -13.07 9.03 -4.37
CA GLU A 5 -11.92 8.93 -5.23
C GLU A 5 -10.89 8.00 -4.61
N ILE A 6 -10.58 6.93 -5.34
CA ILE A 6 -9.59 5.96 -4.89
C ILE A 6 -8.23 6.42 -5.40
N LYS A 7 -7.27 6.46 -4.51
CA LYS A 7 -5.91 6.88 -4.84
C LYS A 7 -4.95 5.74 -4.60
N TRP A 8 -3.97 5.63 -5.46
CA TRP A 8 -2.88 4.68 -5.27
C TRP A 8 -1.60 5.29 -5.79
N HIS A 9 -0.47 4.84 -5.22
CA HIS A 9 0.83 5.39 -5.55
C HIS A 9 1.83 4.25 -5.63
N THR A 10 2.61 4.21 -6.70
CA THR A 10 3.74 3.29 -6.76
C THR A 10 4.83 3.83 -5.83
N LEU A 11 5.29 3.00 -4.92
CA LEU A 11 6.32 3.40 -3.97
C LEU A 11 7.72 3.24 -4.57
N GLU A 12 8.61 4.10 -4.11
CA GLU A 12 10.01 4.02 -4.50
C GLU A 12 10.68 2.85 -3.79
N LYS A 13 11.47 2.10 -4.53
CA LYS A 13 12.26 1.01 -4.00
C LYS A 13 13.72 1.34 -4.22
N HIS A 14 14.47 1.43 -3.12
CA HIS A 14 15.88 1.80 -3.16
C HIS A 14 16.73 0.59 -2.82
N GLN A 15 17.77 0.35 -3.61
CA GLN A 15 18.77 -0.64 -3.25
C GLN A 15 19.58 -0.15 -2.06
N THR A 16 19.86 -1.06 -1.14
CA THR A 16 20.78 -0.79 -0.05
C THR A 16 22.11 -1.49 -0.32
N LYS A 17 23.19 -0.89 0.14
CA LYS A 17 24.54 -1.38 -0.13
C LYS A 17 25.32 -1.55 1.15
N ASP A 18 26.20 -2.53 1.14
CA ASP A 18 27.11 -2.76 2.25
C ASP A 18 28.04 -1.55 2.39
N ILE A 19 28.24 -1.14 3.63
CA ILE A 19 29.03 0.05 3.95
C ILE A 19 30.53 -0.16 3.64
N HIS A 20 31.00 -1.39 3.65
CA HIS A 20 32.41 -1.68 3.47
C HIS A 20 32.80 -1.89 2.00
N ASP A 21 32.07 -2.72 1.28
CA ASP A 21 32.45 -3.08 -0.09
C ASP A 21 31.48 -2.60 -1.17
N GLY A 22 30.35 -2.01 -0.76
CA GLY A 22 29.39 -1.43 -1.69
C GLY A 22 28.52 -2.45 -2.45
N HIS A 23 28.59 -3.74 -2.12
CA HIS A 23 27.70 -4.69 -2.79
C HIS A 23 26.25 -4.47 -2.36
N VAL A 24 25.32 -4.79 -3.24
CA VAL A 24 23.89 -4.69 -2.94
C VAL A 24 23.51 -5.76 -1.93
N ASN A 25 23.01 -5.34 -0.76
CA ASN A 25 22.64 -6.27 0.30
C ASN A 25 21.15 -6.33 0.57
N GLY A 26 20.34 -5.53 -0.12
CA GLY A 26 18.91 -5.53 0.08
C GLY A 26 18.24 -4.34 -0.57
N SER A 27 17.08 -3.99 -0.02
CA SER A 27 16.31 -2.86 -0.51
C SER A 27 15.54 -2.20 0.63
N LEU A 28 15.12 -0.96 0.38
CA LEU A 28 14.34 -0.16 1.33
C LEU A 28 13.18 0.48 0.57
N ILE A 29 12.00 0.39 1.13
CA ILE A 29 10.80 0.99 0.54
C ILE A 29 10.19 1.92 1.58
N PRO A 30 10.36 3.24 1.46
CA PRO A 30 9.68 4.16 2.37
C PRO A 30 8.18 4.12 2.12
N VAL A 31 7.42 3.84 3.16
CA VAL A 31 5.95 3.78 3.08
C VAL A 31 5.35 5.09 3.56
N TRP A 32 5.86 5.62 4.67
CA TRP A 32 5.43 6.90 5.19
C TRP A 32 6.58 7.65 5.83
N ARG A 33 6.65 8.94 5.52
CA ARG A 33 7.58 9.89 6.13
C ARG A 33 6.80 11.15 6.46
N ASN A 34 7.05 11.74 7.61
CA ASN A 34 6.26 12.90 8.04
C ASN A 34 6.49 14.16 7.18
N TRP A 35 7.54 14.16 6.36
CA TRP A 35 7.80 15.24 5.41
C TRP A 35 7.32 14.92 3.99
N ASP A 36 6.77 13.71 3.80
CA ASP A 36 6.29 13.26 2.50
C ASP A 36 4.83 13.69 2.35
N LYS A 37 4.48 14.13 1.14
CA LYS A 37 3.12 14.58 0.84
C LYS A 37 2.23 13.50 0.26
N THR A 38 2.76 12.30 0.04
CA THR A 38 1.99 11.17 -0.48
C THR A 38 0.87 10.77 0.48
N ILE A 39 1.20 10.73 1.76
CA ILE A 39 0.22 10.49 2.82
C ILE A 39 0.08 11.79 3.60
N SER A 40 -1.08 12.41 3.49
CA SER A 40 -1.33 13.71 4.09
C SER A 40 -1.73 13.65 5.56
N VAL A 41 -2.15 12.48 6.02
CA VAL A 41 -2.64 12.30 7.40
C VAL A 41 -1.65 11.45 8.18
N LYS A 42 -1.28 11.93 9.37
CA LYS A 42 -0.36 11.20 10.24
C LYS A 42 -1.02 9.89 10.70
N PRO A 43 -0.33 8.76 10.55
CA PRO A 43 -0.88 7.49 11.01
C PRO A 43 -1.06 7.46 12.54
N GLU A 44 -2.18 6.92 12.97
CA GLU A 44 -2.45 6.69 14.39
C GLU A 44 -2.23 5.24 14.78
N MET A 45 -2.30 4.33 13.80
CA MET A 45 -2.07 2.91 14.01
C MET A 45 -1.40 2.32 12.79
N VAL A 46 -0.40 1.48 13.03
CA VAL A 46 0.26 0.73 11.98
C VAL A 46 0.26 -0.74 12.37
N TYR A 47 -0.15 -1.60 11.45
CA TYR A 47 -0.14 -3.04 11.71
C TYR A 47 0.15 -3.81 10.43
N VAL A 48 0.52 -5.06 10.59
CA VAL A 48 0.72 -5.99 9.48
C VAL A 48 -0.37 -7.05 9.55
N THR A 49 -0.99 -7.31 8.42
CA THR A 49 -1.96 -8.39 8.30
C THR A 49 -1.50 -9.34 7.20
N SER A 50 -1.96 -10.57 7.25
CA SER A 50 -1.63 -11.55 6.23
C SER A 50 -2.91 -12.17 5.67
N ILE A 51 -2.80 -12.66 4.46
CA ILE A 51 -3.89 -13.37 3.79
C ILE A 51 -3.28 -14.61 3.12
N ASN A 52 -3.90 -15.76 3.31
CA ASN A 52 -3.44 -16.99 2.70
C ASN A 52 -3.75 -16.99 1.20
N PRO A 53 -2.94 -17.69 0.39
CA PRO A 53 -3.20 -17.76 -1.04
C PRO A 53 -4.60 -18.25 -1.35
N GLY A 54 -5.26 -17.61 -2.30
CA GLY A 54 -6.61 -17.95 -2.72
C GLY A 54 -7.72 -17.47 -1.81
N GLU A 55 -7.39 -16.85 -0.69
CA GLU A 55 -8.38 -16.35 0.26
C GLU A 55 -8.74 -14.89 -0.02
N ARG A 56 -9.87 -14.48 0.53
CA ARG A 56 -10.34 -13.09 0.48
C ARG A 56 -10.60 -12.59 1.88
N LYS A 57 -10.30 -11.33 2.11
CA LYS A 57 -10.65 -10.62 3.34
C LYS A 57 -11.56 -9.46 2.98
N GLY A 58 -12.65 -9.32 3.73
CA GLY A 58 -13.65 -8.30 3.48
C GLY A 58 -14.96 -8.91 3.00
N PRO A 59 -15.88 -8.06 2.52
CA PRO A 59 -15.70 -6.62 2.29
C PRO A 59 -15.61 -5.80 3.57
N HIS A 60 -14.94 -4.66 3.48
CA HIS A 60 -14.83 -3.71 4.58
C HIS A 60 -15.43 -2.36 4.15
N LEU A 61 -16.19 -1.76 5.03
CA LEU A 61 -16.72 -0.41 4.82
C LEU A 61 -16.07 0.51 5.84
N HIS A 62 -15.30 1.47 5.35
CA HIS A 62 -14.65 2.46 6.21
C HIS A 62 -15.47 3.74 6.23
N ILE A 63 -16.17 3.99 7.33
CA ILE A 63 -17.01 5.17 7.48
C ILE A 63 -16.24 6.28 8.17
N ILE A 64 -15.53 5.95 9.24
CA ILE A 64 -14.81 6.93 10.06
C ILE A 64 -13.30 6.73 10.00
N ARG A 65 -12.85 5.65 9.41
CA ARG A 65 -11.44 5.30 9.35
C ARG A 65 -10.91 5.48 7.94
N HIS A 66 -9.78 6.16 7.85
CA HIS A 66 -9.05 6.35 6.62
C HIS A 66 -7.83 5.43 6.65
N SER A 67 -7.66 4.59 5.65
CA SER A 67 -6.66 3.55 5.67
C SER A 67 -5.77 3.58 4.45
N TYR A 68 -4.52 3.16 4.66
CA TYR A 68 -3.54 2.97 3.60
C TYR A 68 -3.03 1.55 3.67
N TYR A 69 -2.90 0.90 2.52
CA TYR A 69 -2.46 -0.48 2.42
C TYR A 69 -1.35 -0.62 1.40
N VAL A 70 -0.38 -1.47 1.70
CA VAL A 70 0.66 -1.85 0.76
C VAL A 70 1.02 -3.32 0.99
N CYS A 71 1.31 -4.04 -0.09
CA CYS A 71 1.78 -5.41 0.00
C CYS A 71 3.30 -5.41 0.19
N ILE A 72 3.77 -6.01 1.27
CA ILE A 72 5.21 -6.06 1.56
C ILE A 72 5.82 -7.42 1.27
N LYS A 73 5.01 -8.45 1.07
CA LYS A 73 5.47 -9.79 0.75
C LYS A 73 4.44 -10.49 -0.12
N GLY A 74 4.89 -11.12 -1.20
CA GLY A 74 4.00 -11.77 -2.13
C GLY A 74 3.28 -10.78 -3.01
N LYS A 75 2.02 -11.07 -3.30
CA LYS A 75 1.19 -10.27 -4.19
C LYS A 75 -0.25 -10.30 -3.71
N VAL A 76 -0.89 -9.15 -3.68
CA VAL A 76 -2.32 -9.03 -3.38
C VAL A 76 -3.00 -8.16 -4.43
N VAL A 77 -4.29 -8.36 -4.58
CA VAL A 77 -5.13 -7.50 -5.39
C VAL A 77 -6.17 -6.87 -4.49
N PHE A 78 -6.18 -5.55 -4.46
CA PHE A 78 -7.20 -4.78 -3.76
C PHE A 78 -8.39 -4.59 -4.70
N ILE A 79 -9.55 -5.09 -4.31
CA ILE A 79 -10.77 -4.97 -5.10
C ILE A 79 -11.67 -3.95 -4.42
N ILE A 80 -11.88 -2.84 -5.09
CA ILE A 80 -12.58 -1.70 -4.52
C ILE A 80 -13.81 -1.40 -5.35
N LYS A 81 -14.96 -1.32 -4.68
CA LYS A 81 -16.19 -0.95 -5.36
C LYS A 81 -16.30 0.57 -5.39
N GLU A 82 -16.36 1.11 -6.58
CA GLU A 82 -16.54 2.54 -6.77
C GLU A 82 -18.01 2.93 -6.59
N LYS A 83 -18.25 4.22 -6.41
CA LYS A 83 -19.59 4.77 -6.23
C LYS A 83 -20.51 4.45 -7.42
N SER A 84 -19.95 4.36 -8.61
CA SER A 84 -20.66 4.00 -9.82
C SER A 84 -21.14 2.55 -9.85
N GLY A 85 -20.67 1.71 -8.94
CA GLY A 85 -20.94 0.28 -8.94
C GLY A 85 -19.86 -0.54 -9.62
N LYS A 86 -18.94 0.09 -10.32
CA LYS A 86 -17.82 -0.60 -10.94
C LYS A 86 -16.83 -1.04 -9.89
N TYR A 87 -16.09 -2.11 -10.20
CA TYR A 87 -15.00 -2.58 -9.36
C TYR A 87 -13.68 -2.17 -9.96
N LEU A 88 -12.81 -1.65 -9.10
CA LEU A 88 -11.44 -1.30 -9.46
C LEU A 88 -10.52 -2.32 -8.80
N GLU A 89 -9.59 -2.88 -9.58
CA GLU A 89 -8.60 -3.83 -9.08
C GLU A 89 -7.22 -3.20 -9.14
N ILE A 90 -6.56 -3.19 -8.00
CA ILE A 90 -5.22 -2.60 -7.88
C ILE A 90 -4.30 -3.68 -7.32
N GLU A 91 -3.28 -4.06 -8.08
CA GLU A 91 -2.30 -5.04 -7.66
C GLU A 91 -1.16 -4.37 -6.92
N SER A 92 -0.76 -4.97 -5.82
CA SER A 92 0.43 -4.55 -5.08
C SER A 92 1.24 -5.80 -4.75
N SER A 93 2.54 -5.72 -4.91
CA SER A 93 3.44 -6.86 -4.69
C SER A 93 4.77 -6.38 -4.11
N GLU A 94 5.57 -7.34 -3.65
CA GLU A 94 6.91 -7.00 -3.16
C GLU A 94 7.82 -6.48 -4.28
N GLU A 95 7.58 -6.91 -5.52
CA GLU A 95 8.34 -6.42 -6.68
C GLU A 95 7.85 -5.04 -7.13
N ASN A 96 6.56 -4.79 -6.99
CA ASN A 96 5.95 -3.52 -7.38
C ASN A 96 5.03 -3.03 -6.26
N PRO A 97 5.59 -2.45 -5.19
CA PRO A 97 4.79 -2.01 -4.05
C PRO A 97 3.95 -0.79 -4.41
N VAL A 98 2.65 -0.94 -4.29
CA VAL A 98 1.68 0.12 -4.55
C VAL A 98 0.95 0.41 -3.26
N LEU A 99 0.93 1.67 -2.86
CA LEU A 99 0.19 2.16 -1.70
C LEU A 99 -1.21 2.53 -2.14
N VAL A 100 -2.20 1.91 -1.54
CA VAL A 100 -3.61 2.13 -1.87
C VAL A 100 -4.26 2.87 -0.71
N GLU A 101 -4.91 3.98 -1.04
CA GLU A 101 -5.62 4.82 -0.08
C GLU A 101 -7.12 4.55 -0.18
N ILE A 102 -7.72 4.17 0.93
CA ILE A 102 -9.15 3.84 0.97
C ILE A 102 -9.85 4.66 2.05
#